data_626078f53606d5e6dda7c72da7935ad8
#
_entry.id   626078f53606d5e6dda7c72da7935ad8
#
_cell.length_a   1.000
_cell.length_b   1.000
_cell.length_c   1.000
_cell.angle_alpha   90.00
_cell.angle_beta   90.00
_cell.angle_gamma   90.00
#
_symmetry.space_group_name_H-M   'P 1'
#
loop_
_entity.id
_entity.type
_entity.pdbx_description
1 polymer ?
#
loop_
_entity_poly.entity_id
_entity_poly.type
_entity_poly.pdbx_seq_one_letter_code
_entity_poly.pdbx_strand_id
1 'polypeptide(L)'
;MHIVIMGCGRVGSMLARGLEKRGHSVAVIDVNVDSFRRLGTDFQGTTVSGVGFDREVLEAADIRHADGFAAVSSGDNSNILAARVVREQYGVDNVVARIYDQGRAAVYERLGIPTVATVRWTVGQVMRRLLPEGSEPVWRDPSGTVRLLQIYVHSAWVGKRIRDLSAAAQVPIPFVSRTGRGIVPDSQTVFQDGDLIFVACEAERTDAVESLFAAPPTRSRNL
;
A
#
# COMPACT_ATOMS: atom_id res chain seq x y z
N MET A 1 -22.54 5.06 -5.10
CA MET A 1 -22.35 4.16 -3.96
C MET A 1 -22.43 4.97 -2.68
N HIS A 2 -22.95 4.39 -1.61
CA HIS A 2 -22.90 4.95 -0.27
C HIS A 2 -21.79 4.29 0.53
N ILE A 3 -20.84 5.07 1.07
CA ILE A 3 -19.68 4.55 1.80
C ILE A 3 -19.67 5.14 3.21
N VAL A 4 -19.60 4.28 4.21
CA VAL A 4 -19.51 4.68 5.61
C VAL A 4 -18.05 4.54 6.07
N ILE A 5 -17.51 5.58 6.71
CA ILE A 5 -16.12 5.64 7.17
C ILE A 5 -16.11 5.83 8.69
N MET A 6 -15.51 4.92 9.42
CA MET A 6 -15.24 5.06 10.86
C MET A 6 -13.84 5.62 11.11
N GLY A 7 -13.78 6.79 11.70
CA GLY A 7 -12.56 7.54 12.01
C GLY A 7 -12.32 8.73 11.06
N CYS A 8 -12.41 9.95 11.58
CA CYS A 8 -12.15 11.21 10.87
C CYS A 8 -10.75 11.76 11.14
N GLY A 9 -9.76 10.86 11.22
CA GLY A 9 -8.35 11.23 11.25
C GLY A 9 -7.83 11.64 9.87
N ARG A 10 -6.50 11.73 9.73
CA ARG A 10 -5.86 12.06 8.43
C ARG A 10 -6.28 11.13 7.31
N VAL A 11 -6.31 9.82 7.55
CA VAL A 11 -6.70 8.84 6.53
C VAL A 11 -8.18 8.95 6.20
N GLY A 12 -9.05 8.94 7.21
CA GLY A 12 -10.50 8.95 6.98
C GLY A 12 -10.99 10.23 6.31
N SER A 13 -10.48 11.39 6.71
CA SER A 13 -10.87 12.67 6.08
C SER A 13 -10.40 12.75 4.61
N MET A 14 -9.18 12.28 4.30
CA MET A 14 -8.71 12.22 2.92
C MET A 14 -9.50 11.22 2.08
N LEU A 15 -9.84 10.06 2.65
CA LEU A 15 -10.67 9.05 1.99
C LEU A 15 -12.07 9.60 1.70
N ALA A 16 -12.73 10.23 2.68
CA ALA A 16 -14.04 10.84 2.54
C ALA A 16 -14.07 11.86 1.40
N ARG A 17 -13.13 12.80 1.41
CA ARG A 17 -13.00 13.82 0.36
C ARG A 17 -12.71 13.22 -1.02
N GLY A 18 -11.89 12.16 -1.06
CA GLY A 18 -11.55 11.47 -2.30
C GLY A 18 -12.74 10.71 -2.92
N LEU A 19 -13.60 10.14 -2.09
CA LEU A 19 -14.81 9.45 -2.53
C LEU A 19 -15.91 10.44 -2.97
N GLU A 20 -16.09 11.51 -2.20
CA GLU A 20 -17.03 12.58 -2.54
C GLU A 20 -16.70 13.20 -3.90
N LYS A 21 -15.43 13.54 -4.17
CA LYS A 21 -14.97 14.04 -5.48
C LYS A 21 -15.25 13.09 -6.65
N ARG A 22 -15.42 11.80 -6.38
CA ARG A 22 -15.79 10.78 -7.37
C ARG A 22 -17.30 10.58 -7.48
N GLY A 23 -18.11 11.40 -6.80
CA GLY A 23 -19.56 11.37 -6.84
C GLY A 23 -20.20 10.28 -5.95
N HIS A 24 -19.48 9.79 -4.94
CA HIS A 24 -20.04 8.85 -3.97
C HIS A 24 -20.67 9.60 -2.79
N SER A 25 -21.77 9.05 -2.26
CA SER A 25 -22.33 9.48 -0.97
C SER A 25 -21.45 8.95 0.16
N VAL A 26 -21.11 9.79 1.13
CA VAL A 26 -20.19 9.45 2.21
C VAL A 26 -20.77 9.84 3.56
N ALA A 27 -20.76 8.91 4.53
CA ALA A 27 -20.97 9.20 5.94
C ALA A 27 -19.69 8.95 6.73
N VAL A 28 -19.35 9.86 7.64
CA VAL A 28 -18.12 9.77 8.45
C VAL A 28 -18.51 9.74 9.93
N ILE A 29 -18.05 8.70 10.63
CA ILE A 29 -18.28 8.50 12.07
C ILE A 29 -16.99 8.80 12.83
N ASP A 30 -17.05 9.60 13.89
CA ASP A 30 -15.93 9.78 14.82
C ASP A 30 -16.46 10.12 16.24
N VAL A 31 -15.79 9.63 17.26
CA VAL A 31 -16.14 9.97 18.65
C VAL A 31 -15.81 11.42 19.00
N ASN A 32 -14.84 12.01 18.30
CA ASN A 32 -14.40 13.38 18.51
C ASN A 32 -14.96 14.31 17.43
N VAL A 33 -15.95 15.12 17.80
CA VAL A 33 -16.60 16.10 16.92
C VAL A 33 -15.61 17.06 16.27
N ASP A 34 -14.55 17.45 16.98
CA ASP A 34 -13.53 18.35 16.41
C ASP A 34 -12.76 17.73 15.25
N SER A 35 -12.76 16.41 15.12
CA SER A 35 -12.12 15.70 13.99
C SER A 35 -12.77 16.05 12.66
N PHE A 36 -14.07 16.35 12.63
CA PHE A 36 -14.80 16.69 11.42
C PHE A 36 -14.34 17.98 10.76
N ARG A 37 -13.64 18.86 11.47
CA ARG A 37 -13.03 20.06 10.87
C ARG A 37 -12.06 19.72 9.73
N ARG A 38 -11.49 18.50 9.70
CA ARG A 38 -10.60 18.02 8.64
C ARG A 38 -11.30 17.79 7.31
N LEU A 39 -12.61 17.63 7.34
CA LEU A 39 -13.42 17.47 6.13
C LEU A 39 -13.55 18.79 5.33
N GLY A 40 -13.39 19.93 6.01
CA GLY A 40 -13.57 21.25 5.40
C GLY A 40 -15.05 21.66 5.36
N THR A 41 -15.30 22.94 5.06
CA THR A 41 -16.64 23.53 5.06
C THR A 41 -17.47 23.17 3.82
N ASP A 42 -16.83 22.66 2.80
CA ASP A 42 -17.41 22.28 1.50
C ASP A 42 -17.77 20.77 1.42
N PHE A 43 -17.54 19.99 2.47
CA PHE A 43 -17.95 18.60 2.54
C PHE A 43 -19.48 18.48 2.61
N GLN A 44 -20.07 17.74 1.66
CA GLN A 44 -21.52 17.56 1.52
C GLN A 44 -22.02 16.25 2.13
N GLY A 45 -21.11 15.38 2.59
CA GLY A 45 -21.48 14.10 3.21
C GLY A 45 -22.01 14.28 4.63
N THR A 46 -22.47 13.18 5.23
CA THR A 46 -23.00 13.14 6.59
C THR A 46 -21.87 12.94 7.61
N THR A 47 -21.94 13.64 8.74
CA THR A 47 -21.07 13.42 9.89
C THR A 47 -21.87 12.92 11.09
N VAL A 48 -21.42 11.82 11.71
CA VAL A 48 -22.09 11.20 12.85
C VAL A 48 -21.11 11.10 14.01
N SER A 49 -21.47 11.71 15.15
CA SER A 49 -20.65 11.63 16.36
C SER A 49 -21.04 10.40 17.17
N GLY A 50 -20.06 9.55 17.48
CA GLY A 50 -20.28 8.38 18.33
C GLY A 50 -19.28 7.26 18.11
N VAL A 51 -19.53 6.15 18.79
CA VAL A 51 -18.71 4.93 18.70
C VAL A 51 -19.08 4.14 17.44
N GLY A 52 -18.15 3.96 16.54
CA GLY A 52 -18.40 3.45 15.20
C GLY A 52 -18.76 1.96 15.05
N PHE A 53 -18.95 1.25 16.15
CA PHE A 53 -19.57 -0.08 16.21
C PHE A 53 -20.86 -0.11 17.05
N ASP A 54 -21.31 1.08 17.51
CA ASP A 54 -22.60 1.22 18.16
C ASP A 54 -23.71 1.19 17.10
N ARG A 55 -24.80 0.48 17.44
CA ARG A 55 -25.91 0.27 16.51
C ARG A 55 -26.59 1.57 16.09
N GLU A 56 -26.88 2.44 17.05
CA GLU A 56 -27.59 3.69 16.78
C GLU A 56 -26.73 4.63 15.91
N VAL A 57 -25.42 4.64 16.16
CA VAL A 57 -24.43 5.43 15.41
C VAL A 57 -24.29 4.91 13.97
N LEU A 58 -24.23 3.58 13.78
CA LEU A 58 -24.18 2.97 12.47
C LEU A 58 -25.46 3.22 11.68
N GLU A 59 -26.62 3.12 12.33
CA GLU A 59 -27.92 3.39 11.69
C GLU A 59 -28.07 4.88 11.32
N ALA A 60 -27.59 5.80 12.17
CA ALA A 60 -27.53 7.23 11.85
C ALA A 60 -26.60 7.56 10.66
N ALA A 61 -25.61 6.71 10.39
CA ALA A 61 -24.76 6.79 9.20
C ALA A 61 -25.33 6.07 7.97
N ASP A 62 -26.56 5.60 8.03
CA ASP A 62 -27.26 4.85 6.97
C ASP A 62 -26.54 3.57 6.53
N ILE A 63 -26.01 2.83 7.49
CA ILE A 63 -25.21 1.61 7.25
C ILE A 63 -25.99 0.53 6.50
N ARG A 64 -27.32 0.48 6.63
CA ARG A 64 -28.18 -0.52 5.96
C ARG A 64 -28.20 -0.38 4.45
N HIS A 65 -27.93 0.81 3.94
CA HIS A 65 -27.84 1.10 2.51
C HIS A 65 -26.39 1.31 2.03
N ALA A 66 -25.41 0.97 2.89
CA ALA A 66 -24.01 1.14 2.53
C ALA A 66 -23.52 0.07 1.56
N ASP A 67 -22.88 0.51 0.49
CA ASP A 67 -22.16 -0.35 -0.47
C ASP A 67 -20.76 -0.74 0.03
N GLY A 68 -20.23 -0.01 1.03
CA GLY A 68 -18.94 -0.31 1.62
C GLY A 68 -18.69 0.40 2.95
N PHE A 69 -17.80 -0.18 3.75
CA PHE A 69 -17.41 0.32 5.06
C PHE A 69 -15.90 0.33 5.26
N ALA A 70 -15.36 1.44 5.71
CA ALA A 70 -13.93 1.59 6.00
C ALA A 70 -13.69 1.96 7.48
N ALA A 71 -13.11 1.05 8.26
CA ALA A 71 -12.69 1.29 9.63
C ALA A 71 -11.23 1.76 9.66
N VAL A 72 -11.01 3.07 9.84
CA VAL A 72 -9.68 3.71 9.74
C VAL A 72 -9.32 4.56 10.97
N SER A 73 -9.95 4.29 12.10
CA SER A 73 -9.63 4.95 13.37
C SER A 73 -8.22 4.59 13.87
N SER A 74 -7.78 5.16 14.99
CA SER A 74 -6.47 4.87 15.57
C SER A 74 -6.37 3.54 16.31
N GLY A 75 -7.50 2.86 16.57
CA GLY A 75 -7.53 1.62 17.37
C GLY A 75 -7.74 0.37 16.51
N ASP A 76 -6.78 -0.55 16.48
CA ASP A 76 -6.88 -1.80 15.74
C ASP A 76 -8.10 -2.62 16.17
N ASN A 77 -8.30 -2.78 17.49
CA ASN A 77 -9.42 -3.56 18.01
C ASN A 77 -10.78 -2.96 17.62
N SER A 78 -10.90 -1.63 17.70
CA SER A 78 -12.13 -0.93 17.31
C SER A 78 -12.40 -1.05 15.81
N ASN A 79 -11.35 -0.96 14.97
CA ASN A 79 -11.48 -1.10 13.54
C ASN A 79 -11.95 -2.49 13.14
N ILE A 80 -11.40 -3.53 13.76
CA ILE A 80 -11.80 -4.91 13.50
C ILE A 80 -13.21 -5.19 14.00
N LEU A 81 -13.52 -4.77 15.23
CA LEU A 81 -14.86 -4.96 15.80
C LEU A 81 -15.93 -4.32 14.92
N ALA A 82 -15.70 -3.07 14.51
CA ALA A 82 -16.64 -2.37 13.62
C ALA A 82 -16.79 -3.07 12.26
N ALA A 83 -15.67 -3.46 11.62
CA ALA A 83 -15.72 -4.17 10.34
C ALA A 83 -16.48 -5.50 10.44
N ARG A 84 -16.30 -6.25 11.54
CA ARG A 84 -17.05 -7.48 11.79
C ARG A 84 -18.55 -7.23 12.02
N VAL A 85 -18.89 -6.29 12.89
CA VAL A 85 -20.29 -5.93 13.15
C VAL A 85 -20.99 -5.53 11.87
N VAL A 86 -20.38 -4.68 11.06
CA VAL A 86 -20.97 -4.20 9.80
C VAL A 86 -21.12 -5.35 8.81
N ARG A 87 -20.15 -6.22 8.66
CA ARG A 87 -20.23 -7.35 7.75
C ARG A 87 -21.24 -8.40 8.21
N GLU A 88 -21.19 -8.81 9.48
CA GLU A 88 -21.98 -9.92 9.99
C GLU A 88 -23.43 -9.55 10.30
N GLN A 89 -23.69 -8.31 10.75
CA GLN A 89 -25.04 -7.89 11.17
C GLN A 89 -25.78 -7.07 10.12
N TYR A 90 -25.04 -6.34 9.27
CA TYR A 90 -25.67 -5.48 8.23
C TYR A 90 -25.48 -6.02 6.81
N GLY A 91 -24.66 -7.07 6.63
CA GLY A 91 -24.47 -7.71 5.33
C GLY A 91 -23.69 -6.87 4.32
N VAL A 92 -22.86 -5.93 4.77
CA VAL A 92 -22.01 -5.14 3.89
C VAL A 92 -20.77 -5.96 3.52
N ASP A 93 -20.69 -6.44 2.28
CA ASP A 93 -19.60 -7.29 1.82
C ASP A 93 -18.26 -6.55 1.68
N ASN A 94 -18.31 -5.30 1.22
CA ASN A 94 -17.11 -4.48 0.99
C ASN A 94 -16.68 -3.79 2.27
N VAL A 95 -16.03 -4.51 3.17
CA VAL A 95 -15.47 -3.94 4.40
C VAL A 95 -13.94 -3.93 4.34
N VAL A 96 -13.32 -2.89 4.90
CA VAL A 96 -11.87 -2.82 5.05
C VAL A 96 -11.51 -2.26 6.42
N ALA A 97 -10.52 -2.84 7.08
CA ALA A 97 -10.02 -2.38 8.37
C ALA A 97 -8.54 -1.98 8.28
N ARG A 98 -8.22 -0.80 8.78
CA ARG A 98 -6.84 -0.37 8.98
C ARG A 98 -6.28 -1.00 10.24
N ILE A 99 -5.12 -1.65 10.14
CA ILE A 99 -4.44 -2.31 11.25
C ILE A 99 -2.99 -1.81 11.30
N TYR A 100 -2.53 -1.46 12.49
CA TYR A 100 -1.13 -1.08 12.72
C TYR A 100 -0.25 -2.30 13.01
N ASP A 101 -0.78 -3.26 13.78
CA ASP A 101 -0.08 -4.48 14.16
C ASP A 101 -0.20 -5.56 13.07
N GLN A 102 0.94 -5.99 12.54
CA GLN A 102 0.99 -6.98 11.45
C GLN A 102 0.60 -8.39 11.86
N GLY A 103 0.95 -8.80 13.07
CA GLY A 103 0.57 -10.11 13.57
C GLY A 103 -0.94 -10.25 13.64
N ARG A 104 -1.61 -9.17 14.03
CA ARG A 104 -3.08 -9.09 14.04
C ARG A 104 -3.66 -9.04 12.63
N ALA A 105 -3.09 -8.26 11.70
CA ALA A 105 -3.57 -8.18 10.33
C ALA A 105 -3.67 -9.57 9.69
N ALA A 106 -2.62 -10.39 9.79
CA ALA A 106 -2.59 -11.75 9.25
C ALA A 106 -3.67 -12.68 9.84
N VAL A 107 -4.03 -12.50 11.13
CA VAL A 107 -5.11 -13.26 11.76
C VAL A 107 -6.47 -12.85 11.20
N TYR A 108 -6.71 -11.56 11.03
CA TYR A 108 -8.00 -11.05 10.59
C TYR A 108 -8.25 -11.27 9.09
N GLU A 109 -7.22 -11.24 8.27
CA GLU A 109 -7.30 -11.65 6.86
C GLU A 109 -7.75 -13.10 6.71
N ARG A 110 -7.24 -14.01 7.56
CA ARG A 110 -7.70 -15.41 7.61
C ARG A 110 -9.17 -15.55 8.04
N LEU A 111 -9.68 -14.58 8.80
CA LEU A 111 -11.10 -14.51 9.17
C LEU A 111 -11.94 -13.80 8.08
N GLY A 112 -11.34 -13.50 6.93
CA GLY A 112 -12.00 -12.93 5.78
C GLY A 112 -12.27 -11.42 5.87
N ILE A 113 -11.61 -10.69 6.78
CA ILE A 113 -11.70 -9.23 6.85
C ILE A 113 -10.49 -8.64 6.13
N PRO A 114 -10.65 -7.99 4.97
CA PRO A 114 -9.57 -7.30 4.28
C PRO A 114 -8.92 -6.25 5.20
N THR A 115 -7.59 -6.30 5.33
CA THR A 115 -6.86 -5.37 6.18
C THR A 115 -5.85 -4.52 5.39
N VAL A 116 -5.60 -3.30 5.87
CA VAL A 116 -4.55 -2.42 5.34
C VAL A 116 -3.55 -2.12 6.46
N ALA A 117 -2.38 -2.80 6.39
CA ALA A 117 -1.29 -2.61 7.34
C ALA A 117 -0.35 -1.49 6.87
N THR A 118 -0.52 -0.28 7.43
CA THR A 118 0.18 0.92 6.97
C THR A 118 1.60 1.07 7.49
N VAL A 119 1.91 0.54 8.68
CA VAL A 119 3.19 0.77 9.37
C VAL A 119 4.37 0.15 8.63
N ARG A 120 4.25 -1.10 8.19
CA ARG A 120 5.32 -1.79 7.46
C ARG A 120 5.71 -1.09 6.17
N TRP A 121 4.70 -0.68 5.41
CA TRP A 121 4.94 0.07 4.18
C TRP A 121 5.69 1.37 4.46
N THR A 122 5.26 2.12 5.49
CA THR A 122 5.92 3.37 5.88
C THR A 122 7.34 3.14 6.38
N VAL A 123 7.55 2.13 7.25
CA VAL A 123 8.89 1.76 7.74
C VAL A 123 9.81 1.39 6.58
N GLY A 124 9.34 0.55 5.64
CA GLY A 124 10.09 0.21 4.45
C GLY A 124 10.48 1.43 3.61
N GLN A 125 9.57 2.41 3.44
CA GLN A 125 9.89 3.66 2.73
C GLN A 125 10.97 4.48 3.44
N VAL A 126 10.92 4.55 4.78
CA VAL A 126 11.93 5.26 5.58
C VAL A 126 13.27 4.55 5.53
N MET A 127 13.28 3.22 5.72
CA MET A 127 14.48 2.40 5.67
C MET A 127 15.21 2.54 4.33
N ARG A 128 14.48 2.52 3.20
CA ARG A 128 15.05 2.72 1.86
C ARG A 128 15.76 4.06 1.68
N ARG A 129 15.27 5.11 2.34
CA ARG A 129 15.90 6.44 2.27
C ARG A 129 17.09 6.60 3.20
N LEU A 130 17.13 5.84 4.28
CA LEU A 130 18.20 5.87 5.26
C LEU A 130 19.33 4.91 4.89
N LEU A 131 19.00 3.75 4.35
CA LEU A 131 19.91 2.68 4.00
C LEU A 131 19.78 2.40 2.50
N PRO A 132 20.60 3.01 1.65
CA PRO A 132 20.54 2.80 0.20
C PRO A 132 20.97 1.39 -0.24
N GLU A 133 21.54 0.60 0.67
CA GLU A 133 21.98 -0.78 0.43
C GLU A 133 20.88 -1.77 0.82
N GLY A 134 20.55 -2.66 -0.11
CA GLY A 134 19.55 -3.73 0.08
C GLY A 134 18.36 -3.60 -0.86
N SER A 135 17.65 -4.72 -1.08
CA SER A 135 16.41 -4.75 -1.83
C SER A 135 15.22 -4.86 -0.89
N GLU A 136 14.15 -4.18 -1.23
CA GLU A 136 12.86 -4.43 -0.58
C GLU A 136 11.78 -4.72 -1.60
N PRO A 137 10.90 -5.69 -1.32
CA PRO A 137 9.77 -5.94 -2.19
C PRO A 137 8.82 -4.74 -2.14
N VAL A 138 8.64 -4.09 -3.29
CA VAL A 138 7.64 -3.03 -3.47
C VAL A 138 6.26 -3.61 -3.77
N TRP A 139 6.23 -4.86 -4.26
CA TRP A 139 5.00 -5.61 -4.50
C TRP A 139 5.27 -7.12 -4.40
N ARG A 140 4.23 -7.87 -4.02
CA ARG A 140 4.19 -9.35 -4.01
C ARG A 140 2.89 -9.81 -4.63
N ASP A 141 2.94 -10.93 -5.34
CA ASP A 141 1.74 -11.61 -5.77
C ASP A 141 0.96 -12.22 -4.58
N PRO A 142 -0.32 -12.57 -4.73
CA PRO A 142 -1.12 -13.14 -3.65
C PRO A 142 -0.57 -14.43 -3.05
N SER A 143 0.18 -15.23 -3.81
CA SER A 143 0.83 -16.46 -3.32
C SER A 143 2.14 -16.17 -2.57
N GLY A 144 2.72 -14.98 -2.75
CA GLY A 144 4.01 -14.57 -2.20
C GLY A 144 5.23 -15.17 -2.90
N THR A 145 5.03 -15.91 -4.00
CA THR A 145 6.11 -16.57 -4.74
C THR A 145 6.83 -15.64 -5.71
N VAL A 146 6.17 -14.60 -6.21
CA VAL A 146 6.75 -13.59 -7.10
C VAL A 146 6.84 -12.24 -6.38
N ARG A 147 7.95 -11.56 -6.57
CA ARG A 147 8.21 -10.25 -5.98
C ARG A 147 8.66 -9.25 -7.02
N LEU A 148 8.20 -8.02 -6.89
CA LEU A 148 8.81 -6.87 -7.54
C LEU A 148 9.69 -6.18 -6.50
N LEU A 149 10.98 -6.10 -6.77
CA LEU A 149 11.99 -5.55 -5.87
C LEU A 149 12.56 -4.27 -6.44
N GLN A 150 12.75 -3.25 -5.61
CA GLN A 150 13.68 -2.18 -5.92
C GLN A 150 15.07 -2.64 -5.46
N ILE A 151 16.05 -2.67 -6.34
CA ILE A 151 17.38 -3.19 -6.06
C ILE A 151 18.43 -2.07 -6.15
N TYR A 152 19.38 -2.09 -5.20
CA TYR A 152 20.60 -1.32 -5.31
C TYR A 152 21.51 -1.97 -6.37
N VAL A 153 22.06 -1.15 -7.23
CA VAL A 153 22.99 -1.58 -8.27
C VAL A 153 24.30 -0.83 -8.10
N HIS A 154 25.38 -1.58 -7.97
CA HIS A 154 26.73 -1.03 -7.79
C HIS A 154 27.09 -0.05 -8.92
N SER A 155 27.76 1.05 -8.61
CA SER A 155 28.10 2.13 -9.56
C SER A 155 28.90 1.68 -10.78
N ALA A 156 29.63 0.58 -10.71
CA ALA A 156 30.34 -0.01 -11.85
C ALA A 156 29.44 -0.54 -12.97
N TRP A 157 28.13 -0.67 -12.74
CA TRP A 157 27.16 -0.99 -13.77
C TRP A 157 26.66 0.24 -14.56
N VAL A 158 26.95 1.45 -14.10
CA VAL A 158 26.58 2.68 -14.81
C VAL A 158 27.18 2.65 -16.23
N GLY A 159 26.36 3.03 -17.21
CA GLY A 159 26.72 2.96 -18.63
C GLY A 159 26.40 1.62 -19.32
N LYS A 160 26.02 0.57 -18.58
CA LYS A 160 25.54 -0.69 -19.18
C LYS A 160 24.09 -0.54 -19.60
N ARG A 161 23.68 -1.29 -20.62
CA ARG A 161 22.27 -1.32 -21.05
C ARG A 161 21.44 -2.11 -20.06
N ILE A 162 20.21 -1.68 -19.81
CA ILE A 162 19.30 -2.37 -18.87
C ILE A 162 19.09 -3.84 -19.28
N ARG A 163 19.04 -4.13 -20.57
CA ARG A 163 18.95 -5.51 -21.07
C ARG A 163 20.15 -6.38 -20.64
N ASP A 164 21.34 -5.80 -20.53
CA ASP A 164 22.55 -6.53 -20.12
C ASP A 164 22.51 -6.83 -18.62
N LEU A 165 21.96 -5.92 -17.82
CA LEU A 165 21.67 -6.16 -16.40
C LEU A 165 20.63 -7.29 -16.24
N SER A 166 19.54 -7.22 -17.00
CA SER A 166 18.49 -8.25 -16.98
C SER A 166 19.05 -9.63 -17.37
N ALA A 167 19.88 -9.68 -18.42
CA ALA A 167 20.53 -10.91 -18.85
C ALA A 167 21.50 -11.49 -17.82
N ALA A 168 22.30 -10.64 -17.17
CA ALA A 168 23.27 -11.06 -16.15
C ALA A 168 22.58 -11.68 -14.93
N ALA A 169 21.47 -11.11 -14.47
CA ALA A 169 20.70 -11.60 -13.35
C ALA A 169 19.65 -12.67 -13.74
N GLN A 170 19.41 -12.88 -15.04
CA GLN A 170 18.36 -13.75 -15.57
C GLN A 170 16.98 -13.44 -14.96
N VAL A 171 16.68 -12.15 -14.81
CA VAL A 171 15.39 -11.66 -14.32
C VAL A 171 14.94 -10.47 -15.15
N PRO A 172 13.63 -10.29 -15.37
CA PRO A 172 13.10 -9.12 -16.04
C PRO A 172 13.29 -7.87 -15.18
N ILE A 173 13.62 -6.76 -15.86
CA ILE A 173 13.63 -5.40 -15.30
C ILE A 173 12.48 -4.64 -15.96
N PRO A 174 11.26 -4.69 -15.39
CA PRO A 174 10.07 -4.16 -16.05
C PRO A 174 10.09 -2.64 -16.18
N PHE A 175 10.73 -1.93 -15.28
CA PHE A 175 10.91 -0.49 -15.38
C PHE A 175 12.09 -0.01 -14.52
N VAL A 176 12.53 1.19 -14.82
CA VAL A 176 13.49 1.97 -14.01
C VAL A 176 12.84 3.29 -13.61
N SER A 177 13.25 3.87 -12.48
CA SER A 177 12.82 5.22 -12.12
C SER A 177 14.03 6.16 -12.18
N ARG A 178 13.94 7.17 -13.02
CA ARG A 178 14.94 8.22 -13.22
C ARG A 178 14.38 9.56 -12.82
N THR A 179 14.98 10.21 -11.85
CA THR A 179 14.52 11.52 -11.32
C THR A 179 13.01 11.54 -10.98
N GLY A 180 12.51 10.43 -10.42
CA GLY A 180 11.11 10.29 -10.02
C GLY A 180 10.14 9.92 -11.15
N ARG A 181 10.61 9.75 -12.39
CA ARG A 181 9.80 9.32 -13.54
C ARG A 181 10.07 7.85 -13.88
N GLY A 182 8.99 7.06 -13.98
CA GLY A 182 9.08 5.67 -14.44
C GLY A 182 9.37 5.60 -15.95
N ILE A 183 10.29 4.71 -16.34
CA ILE A 183 10.68 4.42 -17.73
C ILE A 183 10.60 2.92 -17.94
N VAL A 184 9.83 2.48 -18.93
CA VAL A 184 9.88 1.09 -19.41
C VAL A 184 11.09 0.98 -20.33
N PRO A 185 12.11 0.15 -19.98
CA PRO A 185 13.35 0.11 -20.74
C PRO A 185 13.15 -0.55 -22.09
N ASP A 186 13.76 0.04 -23.12
CA ASP A 186 13.92 -0.53 -24.44
C ASP A 186 15.33 -1.14 -24.63
N SER A 187 15.64 -1.59 -25.84
CA SER A 187 16.94 -2.18 -26.19
C SER A 187 18.13 -1.22 -26.07
N GLN A 188 17.88 0.10 -26.04
CA GLN A 188 18.90 1.14 -26.00
C GLN A 188 19.00 1.82 -24.62
N THR A 189 18.06 1.56 -23.72
CA THR A 189 18.03 2.17 -22.40
C THR A 189 19.27 1.80 -21.60
N VAL A 190 20.02 2.82 -21.17
CA VAL A 190 21.27 2.67 -20.42
C VAL A 190 21.01 3.01 -18.95
N PHE A 191 21.60 2.23 -18.04
CA PHE A 191 21.61 2.51 -16.60
C PHE A 191 22.46 3.76 -16.31
N GLN A 192 21.87 4.73 -15.65
CA GLN A 192 22.51 5.99 -15.26
C GLN A 192 22.66 6.07 -13.75
N ASP A 193 23.61 6.87 -13.29
CA ASP A 193 23.76 7.16 -11.87
C ASP A 193 22.49 7.81 -11.31
N GLY A 194 22.04 7.33 -10.16
CA GLY A 194 20.80 7.77 -9.54
C GLY A 194 19.51 7.10 -10.06
N ASP A 195 19.60 6.21 -11.04
CA ASP A 195 18.45 5.38 -11.45
C ASP A 195 18.08 4.38 -10.35
N LEU A 196 16.78 4.22 -10.10
CA LEU A 196 16.27 3.13 -9.27
C LEU A 196 15.86 1.98 -10.18
N ILE A 197 16.43 0.80 -9.97
CA ILE A 197 16.15 -0.40 -10.75
C ILE A 197 15.07 -1.25 -10.07
N PHE A 198 14.08 -1.68 -10.85
CA PHE A 198 13.04 -2.57 -10.37
C PHE A 198 13.14 -3.91 -11.11
N VAL A 199 13.25 -5.00 -10.36
CA VAL A 199 13.31 -6.37 -10.90
C VAL A 199 12.12 -7.18 -10.44
N ALA A 200 11.65 -8.08 -11.30
CA ALA A 200 10.66 -9.08 -10.94
C ALA A 200 11.34 -10.44 -10.84
N CYS A 201 11.26 -11.11 -9.70
CA CYS A 201 11.85 -12.43 -9.53
C CYS A 201 11.05 -13.30 -8.57
N GLU A 202 11.34 -14.61 -8.58
CA GLU A 202 10.86 -15.54 -7.58
C GLU A 202 11.46 -15.21 -6.20
N ALA A 203 10.66 -15.42 -5.15
CA ALA A 203 11.04 -15.10 -3.78
C ALA A 203 12.38 -15.75 -3.34
N GLU A 204 12.62 -16.97 -3.81
CA GLU A 204 13.83 -17.76 -3.50
C GLU A 204 15.09 -17.22 -4.18
N ARG A 205 14.94 -16.43 -5.25
CA ARG A 205 16.06 -15.83 -6.00
C ARG A 205 16.46 -14.45 -5.52
N THR A 206 15.73 -13.87 -4.55
CA THR A 206 15.96 -12.51 -4.06
C THR A 206 17.42 -12.28 -3.67
N ASP A 207 17.97 -13.09 -2.77
CA ASP A 207 19.33 -12.92 -2.23
C ASP A 207 20.42 -13.06 -3.32
N ALA A 208 20.21 -13.96 -4.28
CA ALA A 208 21.15 -14.15 -5.38
C ALA A 208 21.17 -12.93 -6.33
N VAL A 209 20.01 -12.36 -6.62
CA VAL A 209 19.88 -11.16 -7.49
C VAL A 209 20.45 -9.93 -6.79
N GLU A 210 20.21 -9.78 -5.48
CA GLU A 210 20.80 -8.70 -4.67
C GLU A 210 22.31 -8.76 -4.65
N SER A 211 22.86 -9.93 -4.34
CA SER A 211 24.31 -10.15 -4.27
C SER A 211 25.01 -9.86 -5.60
N LEU A 212 24.35 -10.23 -6.72
CA LEU A 212 24.88 -9.98 -8.06
C LEU A 212 24.97 -8.48 -8.36
N PHE A 213 23.91 -7.72 -8.05
CA PHE A 213 23.90 -6.30 -8.35
C PHE A 213 24.67 -5.45 -7.35
N ALA A 214 24.86 -5.90 -6.12
CA ALA A 214 25.70 -5.25 -5.13
C ALA A 214 27.21 -5.33 -5.49
N ALA A 215 27.60 -6.28 -6.35
CA ALA A 215 28.97 -6.45 -6.82
C ALA A 215 29.20 -5.74 -8.18
N PRO A 216 30.45 -5.38 -8.52
CA PRO A 216 30.82 -4.94 -9.87
C PRO A 216 30.51 -6.02 -10.91
N PRO A 217 30.14 -5.63 -12.15
CA PRO A 217 29.90 -6.61 -13.22
C PRO A 217 31.16 -7.45 -13.47
N THR A 218 30.99 -8.76 -13.49
CA THR A 218 32.06 -9.67 -13.89
C THR A 218 32.48 -9.33 -15.32
N ARG A 219 33.76 -9.07 -15.54
CA ARG A 219 34.26 -8.88 -16.91
C ARG A 219 34.03 -10.15 -17.69
N SER A 220 33.16 -10.10 -18.71
CA SER A 220 33.12 -11.17 -19.71
C SER A 220 34.54 -11.32 -20.26
N ARG A 221 35.18 -12.44 -19.98
CA ARG A 221 36.35 -12.85 -20.78
C ARG A 221 35.84 -13.06 -22.19
N ASN A 222 36.09 -12.09 -23.07
CA ASN A 222 35.99 -12.35 -24.48
C ASN A 222 36.97 -13.49 -24.81
N LEU A 223 36.42 -14.62 -25.16
CA LEU A 223 37.12 -15.65 -25.91
C LEU A 223 37.13 -15.28 -27.38
#